data_d5f0bb31eadd6bed066c0083fe766eca
#
_entry.id   d5f0bb31eadd6bed066c0083fe766eca
#
_cell.length_a   1.000
_cell.length_b   1.000
_cell.length_c   1.000
_cell.angle_alpha   90.00
_cell.angle_beta   90.00
_cell.angle_gamma   90.00
#
_symmetry.space_group_name_H-M   'P 1'
#
loop_
_entity.id
_entity.type
_entity.pdbx_description
1 polymer ?
#
loop_
_entity_poly.entity_id
_entity_poly.type
_entity_poly.pdbx_seq_one_letter_code
_entity_poly.pdbx_strand_id
1 'polypeptide(L)'
;MFCMIRFVVNAPGGHHYLSISQTDERCFDRKVDYDYSNCRLIVCKIENPEDEEKILTYKNGKMGQDRDIWEEYENLEAGEYYMYVEFDWPDRAEHTEFCVNCYGEAQTYFLRDERGLFDKDTVIRQLMASCAE
;
A
#
# COMPACT_ATOMS: atom_id res chain seq x y z
N MET A 1 -3.27 -12.79 -0.90
CA MET A 1 -4.28 -11.70 -0.72
C MET A 1 -3.70 -10.39 -1.24
N PHE A 2 -4.54 -9.58 -1.87
CA PHE A 2 -4.19 -8.18 -2.15
C PHE A 2 -5.35 -7.26 -1.77
N CYS A 3 -5.03 -6.00 -1.51
CA CYS A 3 -6.03 -4.95 -1.38
C CYS A 3 -5.50 -3.61 -1.90
N MET A 4 -6.43 -2.75 -2.25
CA MET A 4 -6.17 -1.37 -2.63
C MET A 4 -6.71 -0.45 -1.54
N ILE A 5 -5.86 0.43 -1.06
CA ILE A 5 -6.22 1.40 -0.04
C ILE A 5 -6.05 2.80 -0.64
N ARG A 6 -7.14 3.54 -0.68
CA ARG A 6 -7.12 4.91 -1.17
C ARG A 6 -6.77 5.86 -0.04
N PHE A 7 -5.93 6.84 -0.32
CA PHE A 7 -5.64 7.90 0.63
C PHE A 7 -5.45 9.24 -0.06
N VAL A 8 -5.62 10.30 0.70
CA VAL A 8 -5.47 11.67 0.24
C VAL A 8 -4.39 12.35 1.08
N VAL A 9 -3.48 13.04 0.42
CA VAL A 9 -2.52 13.94 1.05
C VAL A 9 -2.97 15.37 0.83
N ASN A 10 -3.18 16.11 1.91
CA ASN A 10 -3.59 17.50 1.84
C ASN A 10 -2.43 18.41 1.42
N ALA A 11 -2.78 19.55 0.85
CA ALA A 11 -1.81 20.61 0.60
C ALA A 11 -1.18 21.08 1.93
N PRO A 12 0.11 21.38 1.96
CA PRO A 12 1.04 21.50 0.83
C PRO A 12 1.75 20.22 0.42
N GLY A 13 1.37 19.03 0.95
CA GLY A 13 2.16 17.83 0.83
C GLY A 13 3.39 17.89 1.73
N GLY A 14 4.47 17.22 1.37
CA GLY A 14 5.72 17.24 2.11
C GLY A 14 6.29 15.86 2.41
N HIS A 15 7.15 15.81 3.42
CA HIS A 15 7.82 14.57 3.82
C HIS A 15 6.85 13.60 4.50
N HIS A 16 6.80 12.38 4.00
CA HIS A 16 5.90 11.33 4.49
C HIS A 16 6.59 9.96 4.54
N TYR A 17 6.11 9.13 5.46
CA TYR A 17 6.42 7.71 5.55
C TYR A 17 5.14 6.91 5.41
N LEU A 18 5.14 5.93 4.53
CA LEU A 18 4.06 4.96 4.39
C LEU A 18 4.58 3.58 4.77
N SER A 19 3.84 2.86 5.57
CA SER A 19 4.23 1.51 5.99
C SER A 19 3.05 0.55 6.08
N ILE A 20 3.39 -0.73 5.97
CA ILE A 20 2.51 -1.83 6.33
C ILE A 20 3.19 -2.64 7.42
N SER A 21 2.45 -3.03 8.44
CA SER A 21 2.96 -3.73 9.61
C SER A 21 2.16 -4.99 9.86
N GLN A 22 2.86 -6.11 10.03
CA GLN A 22 2.28 -7.37 10.49
C GLN A 22 2.30 -7.42 12.02
N THR A 23 1.49 -8.30 12.61
CA THR A 23 1.51 -8.51 14.05
C THR A 23 2.89 -8.99 14.49
N ASP A 24 3.43 -8.39 15.55
CA ASP A 24 4.74 -8.75 16.09
C ASP A 24 4.72 -10.20 16.63
N GLU A 25 5.74 -10.98 16.28
CA GLU A 25 5.86 -12.37 16.73
C GLU A 25 5.81 -12.54 18.24
N ARG A 26 6.21 -11.50 19.02
CA ARG A 26 6.15 -11.49 20.47
C ARG A 26 4.73 -11.44 21.05
N CYS A 27 3.73 -11.12 20.20
CA CYS A 27 2.33 -11.15 20.59
C CYS A 27 1.76 -12.57 20.69
N PHE A 28 2.49 -13.58 20.21
CA PHE A 28 2.08 -14.97 20.21
C PHE A 28 2.85 -15.80 21.22
N ASP A 29 2.20 -16.85 21.75
CA ASP A 29 2.88 -17.87 22.54
C ASP A 29 3.96 -18.55 21.69
N ARG A 30 5.08 -18.92 22.30
CA ARG A 30 6.19 -19.64 21.63
C ARG A 30 5.76 -20.97 20.97
N LYS A 31 4.61 -21.49 21.33
CA LYS A 31 4.04 -22.71 20.75
C LYS A 31 3.30 -22.45 19.44
N VAL A 32 3.02 -21.19 19.12
CA VAL A 32 2.38 -20.79 17.88
C VAL A 32 3.46 -20.68 16.80
N ASP A 33 3.25 -21.43 15.71
CA ASP A 33 4.10 -21.33 14.53
C ASP A 33 3.69 -20.09 13.75
N TYR A 34 4.37 -19.00 14.01
CA TYR A 34 4.11 -17.71 13.38
C TYR A 34 5.39 -17.12 12.80
N ASP A 35 5.35 -16.80 11.51
CA ASP A 35 6.40 -16.10 10.79
C ASP A 35 5.83 -14.93 10.01
N TYR A 36 6.65 -13.93 9.74
CA TYR A 36 6.27 -12.84 8.85
C TYR A 36 6.15 -13.33 7.43
N SER A 37 5.05 -12.99 6.79
CA SER A 37 4.81 -13.32 5.39
C SER A 37 5.49 -12.32 4.47
N ASN A 38 5.88 -12.77 3.28
CA ASN A 38 6.27 -11.87 2.22
C ASN A 38 5.14 -10.90 1.92
N CYS A 39 5.46 -9.64 1.82
CA CYS A 39 4.49 -8.62 1.49
C CYS A 39 5.08 -7.58 0.53
N ARG A 40 4.21 -6.91 -0.17
CA ARG A 40 4.53 -5.88 -1.14
C ARG A 40 3.68 -4.66 -0.90
N LEU A 41 4.33 -3.51 -0.92
CA LEU A 41 3.71 -2.19 -0.85
C LEU A 41 4.08 -1.42 -2.11
N ILE A 42 3.08 -0.96 -2.85
CA ILE A 42 3.29 -0.08 -4.01
C ILE A 42 2.38 1.12 -3.86
N VAL A 43 2.92 2.32 -4.05
CA VAL A 43 2.19 3.57 -3.98
C VAL A 43 2.05 4.15 -5.38
N CYS A 44 0.82 4.50 -5.75
CA CYS A 44 0.48 5.06 -7.05
C CYS A 44 -0.31 6.35 -6.86
N LYS A 45 0.04 7.39 -7.61
CA LYS A 45 -0.75 8.62 -7.65
C LYS A 45 -1.89 8.47 -8.65
N ILE A 46 -3.06 8.95 -8.30
CA ILE A 46 -4.20 9.03 -9.21
C ILE A 46 -4.06 10.35 -9.98
N GLU A 47 -3.65 10.26 -11.24
CA GLU A 47 -3.45 11.45 -12.08
C GLU A 47 -4.78 12.00 -12.61
N ASN A 48 -5.62 11.12 -13.15
CA ASN A 48 -6.91 11.50 -13.69
C ASN A 48 -7.94 10.40 -13.41
N PRO A 49 -8.82 10.58 -12.41
CA PRO A 49 -9.82 9.57 -12.07
C PRO A 49 -10.86 9.29 -13.18
N GLU A 50 -10.94 10.16 -14.19
CA GLU A 50 -11.88 10.03 -15.30
C GLU A 50 -11.27 9.40 -16.55
N ASP A 51 -9.95 9.26 -16.59
CA ASP A 51 -9.24 8.63 -17.71
C ASP A 51 -8.85 7.20 -17.35
N GLU A 52 -9.61 6.24 -17.86
CA GLU A 52 -9.43 4.81 -17.59
C GLU A 52 -8.06 4.28 -18.06
N GLU A 53 -7.38 4.97 -18.98
CA GLU A 53 -6.07 4.54 -19.48
C GLU A 53 -4.89 5.08 -18.66
N LYS A 54 -5.06 6.18 -17.93
CA LYS A 54 -3.99 6.87 -17.18
C LYS A 54 -4.36 7.24 -15.75
N ILE A 55 -5.02 6.34 -15.05
CA ILE A 55 -5.47 6.59 -13.69
C ILE A 55 -4.30 6.58 -12.70
N LEU A 56 -3.32 5.72 -12.93
CA LEU A 56 -2.25 5.46 -11.98
C LEU A 56 -0.89 5.86 -12.55
N THR A 57 -0.17 6.67 -11.80
CA THR A 57 1.26 6.88 -11.99
C THR A 57 2.01 6.22 -10.84
N TYR A 58 2.89 5.30 -11.17
CA TYR A 58 3.74 4.63 -10.19
C TYR A 58 4.66 5.63 -9.50
N LYS A 59 4.74 5.57 -8.20
CA LYS A 59 5.65 6.40 -7.40
C LYS A 59 6.79 5.60 -6.81
N ASN A 60 6.49 4.55 -6.07
CA ASN A 60 7.51 3.71 -5.47
C ASN A 60 6.91 2.40 -4.96
N GLY A 61 7.78 1.40 -4.77
CA GLY A 61 7.39 0.12 -4.24
C GLY A 61 8.47 -0.54 -3.40
N LYS A 62 8.05 -1.32 -2.44
CA LYS A 62 8.88 -2.11 -1.55
C LYS A 62 8.33 -3.52 -1.37
N MET A 63 9.23 -4.47 -1.26
CA MET A 63 8.89 -5.87 -0.98
C MET A 63 9.83 -6.42 0.08
N GLY A 64 9.32 -7.28 0.95
CA GLY A 64 10.13 -7.93 1.97
C GLY A 64 9.34 -8.87 2.86
N GLN A 65 10.03 -9.51 3.78
CA GLN A 65 9.50 -10.47 4.76
C GLN A 65 9.84 -10.01 6.18
N ASP A 66 9.55 -8.77 6.47
CA ASP A 66 9.77 -8.15 7.78
C ASP A 66 8.45 -7.79 8.44
N ARG A 67 8.49 -7.59 9.77
CA ARG A 67 7.32 -7.10 10.50
C ARG A 67 6.78 -5.80 9.89
N ASP A 68 7.68 -4.87 9.57
CA ASP A 68 7.35 -3.57 9.01
C ASP A 68 8.06 -3.39 7.68
N ILE A 69 7.29 -3.06 6.65
CA ILE A 69 7.80 -2.60 5.36
C ILE A 69 7.37 -1.16 5.18
N TRP A 70 8.32 -0.29 4.87
CA TRP A 70 8.05 1.13 4.78
C TRP A 70 8.84 1.79 3.65
N GLU A 71 8.27 2.87 3.14
CA GLU A 71 8.88 3.76 2.17
C GLU A 71 8.85 5.20 2.65
N GLU A 72 9.93 5.89 2.39
CA GLU A 72 10.08 7.31 2.65
C GLU A 72 9.89 8.12 1.37
N TYR A 73 9.12 9.19 1.48
CA TYR A 73 8.92 10.17 0.42
C TYR A 73 9.35 11.54 0.93
N GLU A 74 10.44 12.07 0.41
CA GLU A 74 10.94 13.39 0.83
C GLU A 74 9.96 14.50 0.49
N ASN A 75 9.24 14.35 -0.61
CA ASN A 75 8.22 15.31 -1.04
C ASN A 75 7.06 14.57 -1.73
N LEU A 76 6.07 14.19 -0.94
CA LEU A 76 4.84 13.61 -1.46
C LEU A 76 3.87 14.77 -1.76
N GLU A 77 3.57 14.96 -3.04
CA GLU A 77 2.67 16.01 -3.50
C GLU A 77 1.26 15.84 -2.93
N ALA A 78 0.57 16.95 -2.72
CA ALA A 78 -0.85 16.91 -2.39
C ALA A 78 -1.64 16.23 -3.52
N GLY A 79 -2.61 15.41 -3.17
CA GLY A 79 -3.44 14.70 -4.13
C GLY A 79 -3.95 13.37 -3.63
N GLU A 80 -4.49 12.60 -4.55
CA GLU A 80 -5.04 11.29 -4.28
C GLU A 80 -4.09 10.18 -4.71
N TYR A 81 -4.06 9.11 -3.91
CA TYR A 81 -3.16 7.99 -4.09
C TYR A 81 -3.88 6.67 -3.85
N TYR A 82 -3.36 5.62 -4.48
CA TYR A 82 -3.61 4.24 -4.07
C TYR A 82 -2.35 3.63 -3.49
N MET A 83 -2.54 2.91 -2.41
CA MET A 83 -1.57 1.99 -1.86
C MET A 83 -2.01 0.57 -2.20
N TYR A 84 -1.24 -0.10 -3.04
CA TYR A 84 -1.42 -1.51 -3.33
C TYR A 84 -0.66 -2.31 -2.29
N VAL A 85 -1.36 -3.20 -1.61
CA VAL A 85 -0.79 -4.08 -0.59
C VAL A 85 -1.06 -5.52 -0.97
N GLU A 86 -0.02 -6.33 -1.00
CA GLU A 86 -0.12 -7.76 -1.28
C GLU A 86 0.61 -8.54 -0.20
N PHE A 87 -0.04 -9.60 0.29
CA PHE A 87 0.55 -10.56 1.22
C PHE A 87 0.51 -11.95 0.61
N ASP A 88 1.61 -12.65 0.76
CA ASP A 88 1.76 -14.06 0.38
C ASP A 88 1.59 -14.93 1.62
N TRP A 89 0.38 -14.94 2.18
CA TRP A 89 0.08 -15.75 3.35
C TRP A 89 0.01 -17.23 3.03
N PRO A 90 0.48 -18.11 3.95
CA PRO A 90 0.28 -19.54 3.82
C PRO A 90 -1.21 -19.91 3.71
N ASP A 91 -1.53 -20.98 3.00
CA ASP A 91 -2.92 -21.39 2.72
C ASP A 91 -3.78 -21.60 3.97
N ARG A 92 -3.18 -21.86 5.12
CA ARG A 92 -3.86 -22.09 6.40
C ARG A 92 -3.46 -21.05 7.45
N ALA A 93 -3.11 -19.86 7.03
CA ALA A 93 -2.74 -18.80 7.96
C ALA A 93 -3.93 -18.41 8.85
N GLU A 94 -3.74 -18.48 10.16
CA GLU A 94 -4.74 -18.07 11.15
C GLU A 94 -4.65 -16.58 11.49
N HIS A 95 -3.47 -15.98 11.26
CA HIS A 95 -3.15 -14.59 11.58
C HIS A 95 -2.82 -13.82 10.31
N THR A 96 -3.82 -13.13 9.79
CA THR A 96 -3.76 -12.41 8.52
C THR A 96 -4.07 -10.92 8.68
N GLU A 97 -3.88 -10.40 9.89
CA GLU A 97 -4.07 -9.00 10.20
C GLU A 97 -2.82 -8.19 9.82
N PHE A 98 -3.05 -7.00 9.34
CA PHE A 98 -2.00 -6.01 9.10
C PHE A 98 -2.52 -4.60 9.35
N CYS A 99 -1.59 -3.70 9.64
CA CYS A 99 -1.87 -2.29 9.79
C CYS A 99 -1.24 -1.50 8.65
N VAL A 100 -1.90 -0.43 8.26
CA VAL A 100 -1.38 0.55 7.32
C VAL A 100 -1.15 1.85 8.08
N ASN A 101 0.02 2.44 7.92
CA ASN A 101 0.39 3.66 8.61
C ASN A 101 0.87 4.72 7.63
N CYS A 102 0.49 5.95 7.90
CA CYS A 102 1.03 7.11 7.20
C CYS A 102 1.45 8.16 8.24
N TYR A 103 2.70 8.59 8.16
CA TYR A 103 3.26 9.66 8.98
C TYR A 103 3.81 10.74 8.07
N GLY A 104 3.53 11.99 8.35
CA GLY A 104 4.04 13.05 7.50
C GLY A 104 3.70 14.46 7.95
N GLU A 105 4.23 15.42 7.21
CA GLU A 105 4.06 16.85 7.50
C GLU A 105 2.66 17.36 7.18
N ALA A 106 2.03 16.81 6.14
CA ALA A 106 0.68 17.17 5.76
C ALA A 106 -0.34 16.16 6.30
N GLN A 107 -1.54 16.64 6.53
CA GLN A 107 -2.65 15.79 6.94
C GLN A 107 -3.01 14.79 5.85
N THR A 108 -3.21 13.55 6.25
CA THR A 108 -3.51 12.44 5.36
C THR A 108 -4.77 11.73 5.81
N TYR A 109 -5.57 11.27 4.86
CA TYR A 109 -6.78 10.51 5.13
C TYR A 109 -6.75 9.20 4.37
N PHE A 110 -7.05 8.11 5.05
CA PHE A 110 -7.39 6.86 4.39
C PHE A 110 -8.89 6.86 4.07
N LEU A 111 -9.20 6.53 2.84
CA LEU A 111 -10.58 6.50 2.36
C LEU A 111 -10.97 5.06 2.03
N ARG A 112 -12.21 4.72 2.35
CA ARG A 112 -12.80 3.49 1.86
C ARG A 112 -13.06 3.64 0.36
N ASP A 113 -12.55 2.73 -0.44
CA ASP A 113 -12.87 2.70 -1.85
C ASP A 113 -14.23 2.02 -2.06
N GLU A 114 -15.27 2.83 -2.09
CA GLU A 114 -16.65 2.36 -2.32
C GLU A 114 -16.93 2.05 -3.79
N ARG A 115 -16.07 2.49 -4.68
CA ARG A 115 -16.28 2.37 -6.12
C ARG A 115 -15.86 1.03 -6.70
N GLY A 116 -15.00 0.28 -5.99
CA GLY A 116 -14.49 -1.00 -6.47
C GLY A 116 -13.86 -0.92 -7.85
N LEU A 117 -13.23 0.22 -8.14
CA LEU A 117 -12.81 0.61 -9.49
C LEU A 117 -11.75 -0.29 -10.11
N PHE A 118 -11.06 -1.08 -9.29
CA PHE A 118 -9.90 -1.81 -9.75
C PHE A 118 -9.97 -3.28 -9.37
N ASP A 119 -10.06 -4.12 -10.37
CA ASP A 119 -9.69 -5.51 -10.21
C ASP A 119 -8.14 -5.65 -10.26
N LYS A 120 -7.65 -6.81 -9.83
CA LYS A 120 -6.22 -7.09 -9.76
C LYS A 120 -5.54 -6.93 -11.14
N ASP A 121 -6.16 -7.40 -12.20
CA ASP A 121 -5.58 -7.39 -13.55
C ASP A 121 -5.49 -5.96 -14.09
N THR A 122 -6.48 -5.14 -13.82
CA THR A 122 -6.46 -3.72 -14.19
C THR A 122 -5.33 -2.99 -13.46
N VAL A 123 -5.17 -3.20 -12.16
CA VAL A 123 -4.08 -2.59 -11.39
C VAL A 123 -2.72 -3.01 -11.93
N ILE A 124 -2.51 -4.29 -12.16
CA ILE A 124 -1.24 -4.82 -12.69
C ILE A 124 -0.93 -4.21 -14.05
N ARG A 125 -1.91 -4.14 -14.95
CA ARG A 125 -1.71 -3.53 -16.27
C ARG A 125 -1.32 -2.06 -16.18
N GLN A 126 -1.98 -1.29 -15.33
CA GLN A 126 -1.68 0.13 -15.10
C GLN A 126 -0.29 0.32 -14.51
N LEU A 127 0.08 -0.50 -13.53
CA LEU A 127 1.41 -0.47 -12.92
C LEU A 127 2.50 -0.82 -13.94
N MET A 128 2.28 -1.85 -14.76
CA MET A 128 3.24 -2.23 -15.78
C MET A 128 3.40 -1.12 -16.84
N ALA A 129 2.32 -0.50 -17.26
CA ALA A 129 2.36 0.62 -18.19
C ALA A 129 3.13 1.82 -17.62
N SER A 130 2.90 2.17 -16.37
CA SER A 130 3.61 3.29 -15.72
C SER A 130 5.09 3.01 -15.45
N CYS A 131 5.48 1.75 -15.27
CA CYS A 131 6.89 1.38 -15.13
C CYS A 131 7.64 1.34 -16.46
N ALA A 132 6.93 1.23 -17.59
CA ALA A 132 7.53 1.20 -18.92
C ALA A 132 7.83 2.61 -19.50
N GLU A 133 7.25 3.64 -18.92
CA GLU A 133 7.50 5.04 -19.28
C GLU A 133 8.77 5.59 -18.60
#